data_5faf1142a87fac18749bc9c3d256dc8e
#
_entry.id   5faf1142a87fac18749bc9c3d256dc8e
#
_cell.length_a   1.000
_cell.length_b   1.000
_cell.length_c   1.000
_cell.angle_alpha   90.00
_cell.angle_beta   90.00
_cell.angle_gamma   90.00
#
_symmetry.space_group_name_H-M   'P 1'
#
loop_
_entity.id
_entity.type
_entity.pdbx_description
1 polymer ?
#
loop_
_entity_poly.entity_id
_entity_poly.type
_entity_poly.pdbx_seq_one_letter_code
_entity_poly.pdbx_strand_id
1 'polypeptide(L)'
;TSDRVERPRRSAQVFPVVQVLALIVFVIPWFIYCLFLASSGEMETVKGARQMVYDETTFKAGWYMIFVYFWSSEFIIALGQIILALAVSTWYFTRDKGKIGNSTVIWSFRQGAWYHWGTAAFGSLIIAIIKTIRAMIKYIQKKCKNIKNPVAKKIAMAVLCCIDCCMWCIEKCMKFINKNAYIQTAIFGYHFCKAAKCAFFLILRNIARIMALSIVSGFVLLLGKLVITAGATFLC
;
A
#
# COMPACT_ATOMS: atom_id res chain seq x y z
N THR A 1 -0.26 34.34 -18.38
CA THR A 1 0.32 33.96 -17.05
C THR A 1 -0.45 32.85 -16.37
N SER A 2 -1.74 32.65 -16.64
CA SER A 2 -2.55 31.59 -16.00
C SER A 2 -2.14 30.16 -16.46
N ASP A 3 -1.83 29.98 -17.72
CA ASP A 3 -1.42 28.69 -18.31
C ASP A 3 -0.18 28.06 -17.68
N ARG A 4 0.75 28.85 -17.16
CA ARG A 4 1.97 28.34 -16.53
C ARG A 4 1.74 27.79 -15.12
N VAL A 5 0.70 28.22 -14.44
CA VAL A 5 0.33 27.72 -13.11
C VAL A 5 -0.58 26.48 -13.20
N GLU A 6 -1.37 26.36 -14.27
CA GLU A 6 -2.29 25.25 -14.46
C GLU A 6 -1.62 23.94 -14.93
N ARG A 7 -0.54 24.02 -15.67
CA ARG A 7 0.14 22.84 -16.26
C ARG A 7 0.75 21.88 -15.23
N PRO A 8 1.44 22.32 -14.14
CA PRO A 8 1.91 21.38 -13.11
C PRO A 8 0.76 20.75 -12.32
N ARG A 9 -0.41 21.39 -12.25
CA ARG A 9 -1.62 20.80 -11.65
C ARG A 9 -2.15 19.63 -12.48
N ARG A 10 -2.21 19.76 -13.81
CA ARG A 10 -2.70 18.67 -14.69
C ARG A 10 -1.80 17.45 -14.65
N SER A 11 -0.48 17.61 -14.68
CA SER A 11 0.44 16.46 -14.59
C SER A 11 0.41 15.75 -13.24
N ALA A 12 0.17 16.48 -12.14
CA ALA A 12 -0.03 15.86 -10.82
C ALA A 12 -1.37 15.08 -10.72
N GLN A 13 -2.39 15.51 -11.44
CA GLN A 13 -3.69 14.82 -11.51
C GLN A 13 -3.63 13.53 -12.34
N VAL A 14 -2.78 13.48 -13.36
CA VAL A 14 -2.57 12.29 -14.20
C VAL A 14 -1.78 11.21 -13.44
N PHE A 15 -0.98 11.58 -12.46
CA PHE A 15 -0.13 10.65 -11.72
C PHE A 15 -0.87 9.47 -11.06
N PRO A 16 -2.03 9.64 -10.38
CA PRO A 16 -2.80 8.51 -9.85
C PRO A 16 -3.26 7.52 -10.93
N VAL A 17 -3.58 8.02 -12.12
CA VAL A 17 -3.97 7.16 -13.26
C VAL A 17 -2.78 6.29 -13.69
N VAL A 18 -1.60 6.87 -13.81
CA VAL A 18 -0.36 6.13 -14.13
C VAL A 18 -0.08 5.05 -13.08
N GLN A 19 -0.29 5.36 -11.80
CA GLN A 19 -0.11 4.41 -10.71
C GLN A 19 -1.11 3.24 -10.78
N VAL A 20 -2.37 3.51 -11.07
CA VAL A 20 -3.39 2.48 -11.27
C VAL A 20 -3.06 1.61 -12.48
N LEU A 21 -2.64 2.21 -13.60
CA LEU A 21 -2.20 1.46 -14.78
C LEU A 21 -1.00 0.55 -14.46
N ALA A 22 -0.01 1.03 -13.72
CA ALA A 22 1.13 0.23 -13.29
C ALA A 22 0.70 -0.96 -12.42
N LEU A 23 -0.28 -0.78 -11.52
CA LEU A 23 -0.86 -1.87 -10.73
C LEU A 23 -1.58 -2.88 -11.62
N ILE A 24 -2.36 -2.45 -12.59
CA ILE A 24 -3.08 -3.33 -13.53
C ILE A 24 -2.08 -4.16 -14.34
N VAL A 25 -1.04 -3.53 -14.90
CA VAL A 25 0.03 -4.19 -15.66
C VAL A 25 0.75 -5.24 -14.82
N PHE A 26 0.88 -5.04 -13.53
CA PHE A 26 1.45 -6.03 -12.61
C PHE A 26 0.44 -7.14 -12.26
N VAL A 27 -0.81 -6.80 -11.96
CA VAL A 27 -1.82 -7.75 -11.45
C VAL A 27 -2.23 -8.76 -12.53
N ILE A 28 -2.30 -8.37 -13.80
CA ILE A 28 -2.71 -9.27 -14.89
C ILE A 28 -1.74 -10.46 -15.04
N PRO A 29 -0.41 -10.28 -15.24
CA PRO A 29 0.51 -11.40 -15.31
C PRO A 29 0.55 -12.21 -14.01
N TRP A 30 0.52 -11.54 -12.85
CA TRP A 30 0.47 -12.23 -11.57
C TRP A 30 -0.74 -13.16 -11.46
N PHE A 31 -1.93 -12.70 -11.87
CA PHE A 31 -3.14 -13.52 -11.87
C PHE A 31 -3.04 -14.71 -12.81
N ILE A 32 -2.46 -14.53 -14.02
CA ILE A 32 -2.20 -15.60 -14.96
C ILE A 32 -1.30 -16.67 -14.35
N TYR A 33 -0.20 -16.27 -13.69
CA TYR A 33 0.68 -17.21 -12.98
C TYR A 33 -0.03 -17.92 -11.83
N CYS A 34 -0.93 -17.25 -11.10
CA CYS A 34 -1.76 -17.90 -10.08
C CYS A 34 -2.68 -18.95 -10.68
N LEU A 35 -3.27 -18.71 -11.86
CA LEU A 35 -4.10 -19.69 -12.56
C LEU A 35 -3.28 -20.92 -12.99
N PHE A 36 -2.08 -20.74 -13.54
CA PHE A 36 -1.19 -21.83 -13.87
C PHE A 36 -0.80 -22.64 -12.61
N LEU A 37 -0.47 -21.97 -11.51
CA LEU A 37 -0.17 -22.64 -10.25
C LEU A 37 -1.38 -23.41 -9.69
N ALA A 38 -2.58 -22.84 -9.81
CA ALA A 38 -3.82 -23.51 -9.40
C ALA A 38 -4.14 -24.73 -10.27
N SER A 39 -3.80 -24.71 -11.56
CA SER A 39 -4.04 -25.83 -12.47
C SER A 39 -3.05 -26.98 -12.31
N SER A 40 -1.96 -26.81 -11.57
CA SER A 40 -0.95 -27.86 -11.31
C SER A 40 -1.39 -28.88 -10.23
N GLY A 41 -2.56 -28.69 -9.60
CA GLY A 41 -3.10 -29.64 -8.63
C GLY A 41 -3.64 -30.91 -9.29
N GLU A 42 -3.46 -32.06 -8.64
CA GLU A 42 -4.02 -33.33 -9.07
C GLU A 42 -5.45 -33.52 -8.55
N MET A 43 -6.32 -34.10 -9.38
CA MET A 43 -7.70 -34.40 -9.00
C MET A 43 -7.76 -35.75 -8.29
N GLU A 44 -7.92 -35.74 -6.97
CA GLU A 44 -8.16 -36.93 -6.16
C GLU A 44 -9.59 -36.99 -5.63
N THR A 45 -10.11 -38.24 -5.51
CA THR A 45 -11.39 -38.51 -4.89
C THR A 45 -11.23 -38.71 -3.39
N VAL A 46 -11.33 -37.63 -2.62
CA VAL A 46 -11.25 -37.66 -1.16
C VAL A 46 -12.67 -37.70 -0.57
N LYS A 47 -13.00 -38.79 0.15
CA LYS A 47 -14.33 -38.98 0.79
C LYS A 47 -15.53 -38.90 -0.16
N GLY A 48 -15.39 -39.38 -1.39
CA GLY A 48 -16.46 -39.40 -2.39
C GLY A 48 -16.70 -38.09 -3.13
N ALA A 49 -15.92 -37.02 -2.81
CA ALA A 49 -15.94 -35.76 -3.55
C ALA A 49 -14.61 -35.59 -4.30
N ARG A 50 -14.70 -35.13 -5.56
CA ARG A 50 -13.50 -34.73 -6.32
C ARG A 50 -12.96 -33.46 -5.72
N GLN A 51 -11.72 -33.53 -5.21
CA GLN A 51 -11.02 -32.37 -4.64
C GLN A 51 -9.65 -32.23 -5.33
N MET A 52 -9.23 -30.99 -5.56
CA MET A 52 -7.86 -30.73 -5.97
C MET A 52 -6.93 -30.87 -4.77
N VAL A 53 -5.97 -31.76 -4.87
CA VAL A 53 -4.87 -31.96 -3.90
C VAL A 53 -3.62 -31.33 -4.49
N TYR A 54 -2.97 -30.52 -3.66
CA TYR A 54 -1.74 -29.82 -4.03
C TYR A 54 -0.57 -30.43 -3.30
N ASP A 55 0.53 -30.64 -4.05
CA ASP A 55 1.81 -31.02 -3.48
C ASP A 55 2.33 -29.92 -2.52
N GLU A 56 3.21 -30.30 -1.60
CA GLU A 56 3.78 -29.40 -0.60
C GLU A 56 4.55 -28.23 -1.25
N THR A 57 5.23 -28.48 -2.35
CA THR A 57 5.92 -27.48 -3.17
C THR A 57 4.95 -26.46 -3.77
N THR A 58 3.86 -26.92 -4.35
CA THR A 58 2.80 -26.06 -4.91
C THR A 58 2.15 -25.21 -3.83
N PHE A 59 1.92 -25.79 -2.65
CA PHE A 59 1.37 -25.06 -1.53
C PHE A 59 2.32 -23.95 -1.03
N LYS A 60 3.63 -24.22 -0.91
CA LYS A 60 4.66 -23.23 -0.58
C LYS A 60 4.76 -22.14 -1.64
N ALA A 61 4.72 -22.52 -2.92
CA ALA A 61 4.70 -21.58 -4.05
C ALA A 61 3.48 -20.64 -3.98
N GLY A 62 2.32 -21.14 -3.59
CA GLY A 62 1.12 -20.31 -3.36
C GLY A 62 1.33 -19.21 -2.32
N TRP A 63 1.96 -19.52 -1.18
CA TRP A 63 2.30 -18.52 -0.17
C TRP A 63 3.32 -17.51 -0.66
N TYR A 64 4.32 -17.96 -1.43
CA TYR A 64 5.28 -17.07 -2.07
C TYR A 64 4.60 -16.11 -3.06
N MET A 65 3.65 -16.58 -3.86
CA MET A 65 2.88 -15.73 -4.77
C MET A 65 2.04 -14.68 -4.05
N ILE A 66 1.46 -15.02 -2.89
CA ILE A 66 0.74 -14.06 -2.03
C ILE A 66 1.70 -12.99 -1.49
N PHE A 67 2.88 -13.40 -1.03
CA PHE A 67 3.90 -12.46 -0.56
C PHE A 67 4.38 -11.52 -1.68
N VAL A 68 4.68 -12.05 -2.87
CA VAL A 68 5.08 -11.26 -4.05
C VAL A 68 3.99 -10.25 -4.41
N TYR A 69 2.73 -10.65 -4.37
CA TYR A 69 1.61 -9.73 -4.62
C TYR A 69 1.60 -8.56 -3.64
N PHE A 70 1.69 -8.84 -2.35
CA PHE A 70 1.69 -7.79 -1.34
C PHE A 70 2.92 -6.88 -1.48
N TRP A 71 4.10 -7.46 -1.69
CA TRP A 71 5.32 -6.66 -1.81
C TRP A 71 5.33 -5.78 -3.04
N SER A 72 5.01 -6.31 -4.22
CA SER A 72 5.00 -5.56 -5.46
C SER A 72 3.90 -4.47 -5.46
N SER A 73 2.72 -4.78 -4.95
CA SER A 73 1.63 -3.80 -4.84
C SER A 73 2.01 -2.63 -3.92
N GLU A 74 2.54 -2.92 -2.73
CA GLU A 74 2.98 -1.88 -1.78
C GLU A 74 4.21 -1.12 -2.32
N PHE A 75 5.08 -1.77 -3.10
CA PHE A 75 6.22 -1.11 -3.74
C PHE A 75 5.79 -0.08 -4.77
N ILE A 76 4.83 -0.40 -5.64
CA ILE A 76 4.27 0.54 -6.62
C ILE A 76 3.62 1.72 -5.89
N ILE A 77 2.88 1.46 -4.80
CA ILE A 77 2.27 2.50 -3.97
C ILE A 77 3.35 3.38 -3.31
N ALA A 78 4.39 2.78 -2.75
CA ALA A 78 5.50 3.48 -2.10
C ALA A 78 6.25 4.41 -3.06
N LEU A 79 6.58 3.91 -4.27
CA LEU A 79 7.17 4.74 -5.32
C LEU A 79 6.30 5.93 -5.66
N GLY A 80 4.99 5.71 -5.82
CA GLY A 80 4.05 6.79 -6.06
C GLY A 80 4.05 7.85 -4.97
N GLN A 81 4.10 7.45 -3.71
CA GLN A 81 4.16 8.37 -2.58
C GLN A 81 5.45 9.19 -2.55
N ILE A 82 6.60 8.57 -2.85
CA ILE A 82 7.89 9.26 -2.93
C ILE A 82 7.90 10.27 -4.08
N ILE A 83 7.45 9.88 -5.27
CA ILE A 83 7.40 10.76 -6.45
C ILE A 83 6.49 11.96 -6.18
N LEU A 84 5.33 11.73 -5.59
CA LEU A 84 4.41 12.81 -5.25
C LEU A 84 5.01 13.74 -4.18
N ALA A 85 5.66 13.16 -3.16
CA ALA A 85 6.35 13.95 -2.13
C ALA A 85 7.50 14.79 -2.72
N LEU A 86 8.27 14.26 -3.66
CA LEU A 86 9.30 15.00 -4.39
C LEU A 86 8.70 16.16 -5.20
N ALA A 87 7.63 15.90 -5.95
CA ALA A 87 6.98 16.93 -6.75
C ALA A 87 6.43 18.08 -5.88
N VAL A 88 5.76 17.73 -4.79
CA VAL A 88 5.18 18.69 -3.84
C VAL A 88 6.28 19.46 -3.11
N SER A 89 7.33 18.80 -2.63
CA SER A 89 8.43 19.47 -1.93
C SER A 89 9.19 20.41 -2.86
N THR A 90 9.47 20.01 -4.08
CA THR A 90 10.10 20.88 -5.11
C THR A 90 9.26 22.12 -5.36
N TRP A 91 7.94 21.94 -5.51
CA TRP A 91 7.03 23.07 -5.69
C TRP A 91 6.98 23.96 -4.46
N TYR A 92 6.91 23.39 -3.28
CA TYR A 92 6.78 24.14 -2.02
C TYR A 92 8.02 24.99 -1.73
N PHE A 93 9.22 24.42 -1.85
CA PHE A 93 10.48 25.10 -1.51
C PHE A 93 11.00 26.01 -2.63
N THR A 94 10.50 25.92 -3.86
CA THR A 94 10.91 26.84 -4.94
C THR A 94 10.27 28.20 -4.72
N ARG A 95 11.13 29.22 -4.51
CA ARG A 95 10.70 30.60 -4.23
C ARG A 95 10.05 31.26 -5.45
N ASP A 96 10.66 31.11 -6.61
CA ASP A 96 10.14 31.64 -7.88
C ASP A 96 9.32 30.56 -8.61
N LYS A 97 7.98 30.66 -8.51
CA LYS A 97 7.06 29.70 -9.14
C LYS A 97 7.10 29.74 -10.68
N GLY A 98 7.61 30.82 -11.27
CA GLY A 98 7.80 30.95 -12.72
C GLY A 98 8.89 30.01 -13.27
N LYS A 99 9.83 29.59 -12.44
CA LYS A 99 10.89 28.64 -12.80
C LYS A 99 10.45 27.18 -12.75
N ILE A 100 9.27 26.90 -12.18
CA ILE A 100 8.71 25.56 -12.12
C ILE A 100 8.14 25.20 -13.49
N GLY A 101 8.88 24.37 -14.24
CA GLY A 101 8.48 23.92 -15.58
C GLY A 101 7.44 22.77 -15.50
N ASN A 102 6.84 22.47 -16.67
CA ASN A 102 5.96 21.31 -16.88
C ASN A 102 6.64 19.97 -16.56
N SER A 103 7.96 19.94 -16.59
CA SER A 103 8.78 18.75 -16.35
C SER A 103 8.98 18.40 -14.87
N THR A 104 8.46 19.19 -13.92
CA THR A 104 8.69 18.95 -12.48
C THR A 104 8.19 17.56 -12.05
N VAL A 105 7.03 17.13 -12.53
CA VAL A 105 6.50 15.78 -12.20
C VAL A 105 7.31 14.70 -12.90
N ILE A 106 7.73 14.91 -14.15
CA ILE A 106 8.56 13.96 -14.91
C ILE A 106 9.96 13.88 -14.27
N TRP A 107 10.52 15.01 -13.85
CA TRP A 107 11.78 15.05 -13.12
C TRP A 107 11.66 14.32 -11.78
N SER A 108 10.59 14.57 -11.02
CA SER A 108 10.31 13.87 -9.75
C SER A 108 10.11 12.36 -9.95
N PHE A 109 9.47 11.96 -11.06
CA PHE A 109 9.34 10.57 -11.43
C PHE A 109 10.73 9.94 -11.68
N ARG A 110 11.55 10.56 -12.51
CA ARG A 110 12.91 10.10 -12.78
C ARG A 110 13.76 10.03 -11.50
N GLN A 111 13.71 11.08 -10.67
CA GLN A 111 14.45 11.15 -9.41
C GLN A 111 13.97 10.05 -8.44
N GLY A 112 12.66 9.91 -8.22
CA GLY A 112 12.07 8.92 -7.33
C GLY A 112 12.34 7.50 -7.83
N ALA A 113 12.14 7.26 -9.12
CA ALA A 113 12.33 5.95 -9.72
C ALA A 113 13.80 5.53 -9.85
N TRP A 114 14.77 6.43 -9.86
CA TRP A 114 16.19 6.06 -10.05
C TRP A 114 16.98 6.06 -8.75
N TYR A 115 16.70 6.99 -7.84
CA TYR A 115 17.52 7.16 -6.62
C TYR A 115 16.87 6.64 -5.35
N HIS A 116 15.53 6.42 -5.34
CA HIS A 116 14.79 6.07 -4.11
C HIS A 116 14.15 4.68 -4.12
N TRP A 117 14.56 3.80 -5.05
CA TRP A 117 14.05 2.43 -5.12
C TRP A 117 14.29 1.65 -3.83
N GLY A 118 15.49 1.75 -3.27
CA GLY A 118 15.85 1.07 -2.03
C GLY A 118 14.94 1.48 -0.86
N THR A 119 14.63 2.77 -0.75
CA THR A 119 13.71 3.28 0.28
C THR A 119 12.29 2.75 0.08
N ALA A 120 11.79 2.75 -1.16
CA ALA A 120 10.48 2.21 -1.50
C ALA A 120 10.42 0.69 -1.26
N ALA A 121 11.43 -0.06 -1.71
CA ALA A 121 11.50 -1.50 -1.57
C ALA A 121 11.53 -1.93 -0.10
N PHE A 122 12.35 -1.27 0.73
CA PHE A 122 12.46 -1.61 2.14
C PHE A 122 11.18 -1.28 2.93
N GLY A 123 10.60 -0.10 2.72
CA GLY A 123 9.38 0.28 3.41
C GLY A 123 8.17 -0.59 2.99
N SER A 124 8.05 -0.93 1.71
CA SER A 124 7.01 -1.83 1.20
C SER A 124 7.19 -3.27 1.68
N LEU A 125 8.44 -3.74 1.83
CA LEU A 125 8.75 -5.08 2.35
C LEU A 125 8.19 -5.28 3.76
N ILE A 126 8.39 -4.31 4.65
CA ILE A 126 7.88 -4.39 6.03
C ILE A 126 6.34 -4.57 6.02
N ILE A 127 5.64 -3.78 5.20
CA ILE A 127 4.18 -3.88 5.11
C ILE A 127 3.77 -5.23 4.49
N ALA A 128 4.48 -5.70 3.48
CA ALA A 128 4.20 -6.98 2.82
C ALA A 128 4.33 -8.16 3.80
N ILE A 129 5.38 -8.16 4.63
CA ILE A 129 5.56 -9.18 5.68
C ILE A 129 4.37 -9.18 6.64
N ILE A 130 3.97 -8.01 7.15
CA ILE A 130 2.84 -7.89 8.06
C ILE A 130 1.55 -8.39 7.41
N LYS A 131 1.29 -8.03 6.15
CA LYS A 131 0.11 -8.50 5.41
C LYS A 131 0.12 -10.01 5.17
N THR A 132 1.29 -10.58 4.88
CA THR A 132 1.44 -12.03 4.69
C THR A 132 1.17 -12.78 5.99
N ILE A 133 1.70 -12.31 7.12
CA ILE A 133 1.42 -12.88 8.44
C ILE A 133 -0.09 -12.80 8.73
N ARG A 134 -0.76 -11.70 8.44
CA ARG A 134 -2.21 -11.57 8.60
C ARG A 134 -2.99 -12.53 7.70
N ALA A 135 -2.54 -12.75 6.46
CA ALA A 135 -3.14 -13.73 5.57
C ALA A 135 -2.99 -15.16 6.13
N MET A 136 -1.82 -15.50 6.70
CA MET A 136 -1.60 -16.78 7.38
C MET A 136 -2.51 -16.95 8.60
N ILE A 137 -2.66 -15.92 9.43
CA ILE A 137 -3.57 -15.97 10.59
C ILE A 137 -5.00 -16.24 10.13
N LYS A 138 -5.49 -15.56 9.10
CA LYS A 138 -6.83 -15.79 8.54
C LYS A 138 -7.00 -17.19 7.96
N TYR A 139 -5.98 -17.74 7.34
CA TYR A 139 -5.98 -19.12 6.86
C TYR A 139 -6.10 -20.11 8.03
N ILE A 140 -5.32 -19.91 9.10
CA ILE A 140 -5.39 -20.73 10.33
C ILE A 140 -6.76 -20.60 10.99
N GLN A 141 -7.32 -19.38 11.08
CA GLN A 141 -8.68 -19.17 11.60
C GLN A 141 -9.74 -19.98 10.81
N LYS A 142 -9.60 -20.00 9.47
CA LYS A 142 -10.48 -20.78 8.60
C LYS A 142 -10.36 -22.28 8.87
N LYS A 143 -9.16 -22.81 9.11
CA LYS A 143 -8.94 -24.21 9.50
C LYS A 143 -9.48 -24.53 10.90
N CYS A 144 -9.31 -23.62 11.85
CA CYS A 144 -9.81 -23.79 13.22
C CYS A 144 -11.33 -23.87 13.31
N LYS A 145 -12.08 -23.36 12.31
CA LYS A 145 -13.55 -23.54 12.27
C LYS A 145 -13.99 -24.99 12.20
N ASN A 146 -13.14 -25.89 11.71
CA ASN A 146 -13.43 -27.33 11.56
C ASN A 146 -13.07 -28.16 12.79
N ILE A 147 -12.61 -27.54 13.89
CA ILE A 147 -12.31 -28.24 15.17
C ILE A 147 -13.61 -28.75 15.77
N LYS A 148 -13.64 -30.07 16.09
CA LYS A 148 -14.82 -30.75 16.64
C LYS A 148 -15.14 -30.31 18.06
N ASN A 149 -14.12 -30.04 18.89
CA ASN A 149 -14.30 -29.63 20.28
C ASN A 149 -14.74 -28.14 20.35
N PRO A 150 -15.97 -27.83 20.87
CA PRO A 150 -16.50 -26.49 20.88
C PRO A 150 -15.72 -25.51 21.77
N VAL A 151 -15.16 -26.00 22.89
CA VAL A 151 -14.40 -25.17 23.83
C VAL A 151 -13.04 -24.79 23.22
N ALA A 152 -12.31 -25.79 22.73
CA ALA A 152 -11.01 -25.56 22.07
C ALA A 152 -11.15 -24.64 20.85
N LYS A 153 -12.24 -24.81 20.08
CA LYS A 153 -12.55 -23.92 18.94
C LYS A 153 -12.76 -22.47 19.39
N LYS A 154 -13.55 -22.21 20.44
CA LYS A 154 -13.79 -20.84 20.94
C LYS A 154 -12.50 -20.18 21.42
N ILE A 155 -11.67 -20.90 22.18
CA ILE A 155 -10.40 -20.39 22.70
C ILE A 155 -9.45 -20.07 21.54
N ALA A 156 -9.25 -21.00 20.59
CA ALA A 156 -8.38 -20.79 19.44
C ALA A 156 -8.83 -19.59 18.59
N MET A 157 -10.13 -19.46 18.34
CA MET A 157 -10.69 -18.33 17.58
C MET A 157 -10.50 -16.99 18.32
N ALA A 158 -10.68 -16.95 19.65
CA ALA A 158 -10.47 -15.73 20.43
C ALA A 158 -9.00 -15.28 20.38
N VAL A 159 -8.07 -16.19 20.61
CA VAL A 159 -6.62 -15.89 20.54
C VAL A 159 -6.22 -15.39 19.17
N LEU A 160 -6.62 -16.09 18.09
CA LEU A 160 -6.30 -15.68 16.71
C LEU A 160 -6.94 -14.34 16.34
N CYS A 161 -8.14 -14.03 16.86
CA CYS A 161 -8.78 -12.73 16.67
C CYS A 161 -7.99 -11.61 17.34
N CYS A 162 -7.52 -11.81 18.57
CA CYS A 162 -6.67 -10.84 19.27
C CYS A 162 -5.37 -10.60 18.50
N ILE A 163 -4.72 -11.66 18.02
CA ILE A 163 -3.48 -11.54 17.23
C ILE A 163 -3.73 -10.78 15.91
N ASP A 164 -4.81 -11.09 15.18
CA ASP A 164 -5.15 -10.36 13.93
C ASP A 164 -5.43 -8.89 14.21
N CYS A 165 -6.11 -8.55 15.31
CA CYS A 165 -6.35 -7.18 15.75
C CYS A 165 -5.03 -6.45 16.04
N CYS A 166 -4.11 -7.06 16.80
CA CYS A 166 -2.78 -6.49 17.05
C CYS A 166 -2.00 -6.26 15.76
N MET A 167 -1.99 -7.25 14.86
CA MET A 167 -1.31 -7.14 13.57
C MET A 167 -1.94 -6.06 12.68
N TRP A 168 -3.26 -5.87 12.73
CA TRP A 168 -3.93 -4.78 12.04
C TRP A 168 -3.50 -3.40 12.58
N CYS A 169 -3.41 -3.24 13.90
CA CYS A 169 -2.90 -2.01 14.51
C CYS A 169 -1.45 -1.73 14.07
N ILE A 170 -0.59 -2.75 14.11
CA ILE A 170 0.81 -2.64 13.65
C ILE A 170 0.87 -2.24 12.17
N GLU A 171 0.05 -2.84 11.31
CA GLU A 171 -0.02 -2.49 9.89
C GLU A 171 -0.38 -1.01 9.70
N LYS A 172 -1.37 -0.50 10.42
CA LYS A 172 -1.79 0.90 10.35
C LYS A 172 -0.69 1.85 10.83
N CYS A 173 -0.05 1.54 11.95
CA CYS A 173 1.08 2.31 12.49
C CYS A 173 2.25 2.33 11.50
N MET A 174 2.62 1.18 10.93
CA MET A 174 3.73 1.10 9.97
C MET A 174 3.43 1.85 8.67
N LYS A 175 2.22 1.77 8.14
CA LYS A 175 1.81 2.57 6.96
C LYS A 175 1.92 4.07 7.23
N PHE A 176 1.52 4.50 8.42
CA PHE A 176 1.63 5.90 8.82
C PHE A 176 3.08 6.35 8.93
N ILE A 177 3.95 5.56 9.56
CA ILE A 177 5.38 5.85 9.69
C ILE A 177 6.03 5.86 8.30
N ASN A 178 5.77 4.87 7.45
CA ASN A 178 6.34 4.77 6.11
C ASN A 178 5.99 5.99 5.25
N LYS A 179 4.70 6.39 5.25
CA LYS A 179 4.26 7.59 4.51
C LYS A 179 5.07 8.83 4.91
N ASN A 180 5.27 9.04 6.19
CA ASN A 180 6.03 10.19 6.69
C ASN A 180 7.54 10.03 6.45
N ALA A 181 8.08 8.81 6.51
CA ALA A 181 9.46 8.52 6.15
C ALA A 181 9.72 8.81 4.66
N TYR A 182 8.80 8.47 3.76
CA TYR A 182 8.94 8.81 2.34
C TYR A 182 8.97 10.31 2.08
N ILE A 183 8.19 11.10 2.84
CA ILE A 183 8.23 12.56 2.79
C ILE A 183 9.61 13.07 3.26
N GLN A 184 10.15 12.53 4.35
CA GLN A 184 11.48 12.88 4.86
C GLN A 184 12.59 12.50 3.86
N THR A 185 12.47 11.35 3.21
CA THR A 185 13.38 10.94 2.12
C THR A 185 13.31 11.91 0.95
N ALA A 186 12.11 12.32 0.55
CA ALA A 186 11.91 13.25 -0.56
C ALA A 186 12.49 14.65 -0.29
N ILE A 187 12.42 15.13 0.96
CA ILE A 187 12.90 16.48 1.33
C ILE A 187 14.42 16.48 1.58
N PHE A 188 14.94 15.50 2.29
CA PHE A 188 16.30 15.50 2.80
C PHE A 188 17.23 14.47 2.15
N GLY A 189 16.71 13.58 1.28
CA GLY A 189 17.50 12.53 0.66
C GLY A 189 17.97 11.42 1.62
N TYR A 190 17.37 11.31 2.83
CA TYR A 190 17.77 10.30 3.80
C TYR A 190 17.41 8.90 3.37
N HIS A 191 18.25 7.91 3.71
CA HIS A 191 17.88 6.50 3.59
C HIS A 191 16.72 6.15 4.54
N PHE A 192 15.97 5.09 4.23
CA PHE A 192 14.70 4.76 4.90
C PHE A 192 14.77 4.76 6.43
N CYS A 193 15.74 4.06 7.04
CA CYS A 193 15.83 3.93 8.50
C CYS A 193 16.02 5.29 9.20
N LYS A 194 16.89 6.16 8.66
CA LYS A 194 17.10 7.51 9.17
C LYS A 194 15.84 8.36 8.97
N ALA A 195 15.22 8.29 7.79
CA ALA A 195 14.00 9.01 7.47
C ALA A 195 12.85 8.59 8.40
N ALA A 196 12.67 7.29 8.63
CA ALA A 196 11.64 6.75 9.53
C ALA A 196 11.84 7.20 10.98
N LYS A 197 13.10 7.16 11.46
CA LYS A 197 13.44 7.66 12.81
C LYS A 197 13.13 9.14 12.95
N CYS A 198 13.58 9.98 12.01
CA CYS A 198 13.29 11.41 12.03
C CYS A 198 11.80 11.70 11.95
N ALA A 199 11.06 10.99 11.07
CA ALA A 199 9.61 11.11 10.95
C ALA A 199 8.90 10.74 12.26
N PHE A 200 9.29 9.64 12.89
CA PHE A 200 8.71 9.19 14.15
C PHE A 200 8.86 10.23 15.26
N PHE A 201 10.07 10.76 15.49
CA PHE A 201 10.28 11.78 16.51
C PHE A 201 9.58 13.10 16.19
N LEU A 202 9.52 13.49 14.91
CA LEU A 202 8.78 14.68 14.49
C LEU A 202 7.28 14.55 14.77
N ILE A 203 6.72 13.36 14.52
CA ILE A 203 5.32 13.05 14.80
C ILE A 203 5.05 13.09 16.30
N LEU A 204 5.88 12.42 17.12
CA LEU A 204 5.72 12.41 18.58
C LEU A 204 5.74 13.83 19.15
N ARG A 205 6.67 14.66 18.68
CA ARG A 205 6.80 16.04 19.14
C ARG A 205 5.62 16.93 18.76
N ASN A 206 4.93 16.60 17.67
CA ASN A 206 3.86 17.43 17.11
C ASN A 206 2.52 16.69 16.99
N ILE A 207 2.28 15.67 17.81
CA ILE A 207 1.16 14.74 17.64
C ILE A 207 -0.21 15.47 17.63
N ALA A 208 -0.42 16.43 18.54
CA ALA A 208 -1.66 17.17 18.61
C ALA A 208 -1.93 17.99 17.33
N ARG A 209 -0.91 18.64 16.78
CA ARG A 209 -1.01 19.43 15.55
C ARG A 209 -1.27 18.53 14.33
N ILE A 210 -0.59 17.38 14.25
CA ILE A 210 -0.77 16.41 13.17
C ILE A 210 -2.17 15.80 13.22
N MET A 211 -2.67 15.47 14.41
CA MET A 211 -4.04 14.97 14.57
C MET A 211 -5.08 16.00 14.16
N ALA A 212 -4.95 17.25 14.59
CA ALA A 212 -5.88 18.32 14.20
C ALA A 212 -5.89 18.52 12.67
N LEU A 213 -4.72 18.59 12.03
CA LEU A 213 -4.63 18.69 10.57
C LEU A 213 -5.21 17.48 9.85
N SER A 214 -5.04 16.27 10.38
CA SER A 214 -5.59 15.04 9.80
C SER A 214 -7.11 15.01 9.86
N ILE A 215 -7.71 15.48 10.98
CA ILE A 215 -9.17 15.58 11.16
C ILE A 215 -9.75 16.59 10.17
N VAL A 216 -9.18 17.80 10.09
CA VAL A 216 -9.65 18.85 9.18
C VAL A 216 -9.52 18.39 7.72
N SER A 217 -8.35 17.82 7.34
CA SER A 217 -8.15 17.30 5.98
C SER A 217 -9.10 16.16 5.64
N GLY A 218 -9.36 15.26 6.59
CA GLY A 218 -10.31 14.15 6.44
C GLY A 218 -11.74 14.66 6.20
N PHE A 219 -12.15 15.69 6.95
CA PHE A 219 -13.46 16.33 6.80
C PHE A 219 -13.62 17.01 5.43
N VAL A 220 -12.63 17.78 5.00
CA VAL A 220 -12.64 18.45 3.67
C VAL A 220 -12.71 17.43 2.54
N LEU A 221 -11.93 16.32 2.64
CA LEU A 221 -11.97 15.25 1.65
C LEU A 221 -13.31 14.50 1.65
N LEU A 222 -13.95 14.34 2.82
CA LEU A 222 -15.29 13.75 2.91
C LEU A 222 -16.31 14.62 2.19
N LEU A 223 -16.32 15.94 2.45
CA LEU A 223 -17.19 16.89 1.76
C LEU A 223 -16.98 16.84 0.24
N GLY A 224 -15.73 16.83 -0.22
CA GLY A 224 -15.41 16.70 -1.65
C GLY A 224 -15.96 15.41 -2.27
N LYS A 225 -15.84 14.29 -1.58
CA LYS A 225 -16.43 13.02 -2.04
C LYS A 225 -17.94 13.06 -2.11
N LEU A 226 -18.61 13.66 -1.12
CA LEU A 226 -20.07 13.80 -1.11
C LEU A 226 -20.56 14.67 -2.27
N VAL A 227 -19.89 15.78 -2.55
CA VAL A 227 -20.24 16.67 -3.68
C VAL A 227 -20.09 15.94 -5.01
N ILE A 228 -18.97 15.21 -5.20
CA ILE A 228 -18.73 14.45 -6.43
C ILE A 228 -19.78 13.32 -6.60
N THR A 229 -20.09 12.59 -5.51
CA THR A 229 -21.08 11.50 -5.56
C THR A 229 -22.47 12.06 -5.85
N ALA A 230 -22.88 13.14 -5.18
CA ALA A 230 -24.15 13.79 -5.45
C ALA A 230 -24.23 14.32 -6.88
N GLY A 231 -23.18 14.96 -7.38
CA GLY A 231 -23.12 15.43 -8.77
C GLY A 231 -23.21 14.30 -9.80
N ALA A 232 -22.52 13.19 -9.55
CA ALA A 232 -22.58 12.01 -10.43
C ALA A 232 -23.97 11.37 -10.43
N THR A 233 -24.63 11.26 -9.28
CA THR A 233 -25.99 10.72 -9.18
C THR A 233 -27.06 11.63 -9.77
N PHE A 234 -26.81 12.93 -9.87
CA PHE A 234 -27.73 13.88 -10.51
C PHE A 234 -27.59 13.88 -12.05
N LEU A 235 -26.43 13.44 -12.57
CA LEU A 235 -26.14 13.41 -14.00
C LEU A 235 -26.46 12.04 -14.67
N CYS A 236 -26.75 11.00 -13.87
CA CYS A 236 -27.23 9.69 -14.32
C CYS A 236 -28.75 9.59 -14.24
#